data_7e61883ff9d624d1a37fa0afcdfd36aa
#
_entry.id   7e61883ff9d624d1a37fa0afcdfd36aa
#
_cell.length_a   1.000
_cell.length_b   1.000
_cell.length_c   1.000
_cell.angle_alpha   90.00
_cell.angle_beta   90.00
_cell.angle_gamma   90.00
#
_symmetry.space_group_name_H-M   'P 1'
#
loop_
_entity.id
_entity.type
_entity.pdbx_description
1 polymer ?
#
loop_
_entity_poly.entity_id
_entity_poly.type
_entity_poly.pdbx_seq_one_letter_code
_entity_poly.pdbx_strand_id
1 'polypeptide(L)'
;LSVAGSARPPLWESEGGFLGAGRESAGRLQLRCQEQSLESFELVGRRLSLKGQLRCADGRLSAYELSFEPRQGGVEVRVALADSELNRVALSWRRGAGERLSGIVDDEAEGRSWVLPAGIAGYWSSAGNAFLGHSTAAQSLDLREPGRVQWRAATESARAWLFAAGNREQWQLRSARLEAETRR
;
A
#
# COMPACT_ATOMS: atom_id res chain seq x y z
N LEU A 1 -12.81 1.93 1.17
CA LEU A 1 -12.14 3.12 1.68
C LEU A 1 -11.66 3.99 0.52
N SER A 2 -11.90 5.28 0.57
CA SER A 2 -11.48 6.23 -0.44
C SER A 2 -10.73 7.39 0.20
N VAL A 3 -9.60 7.76 -0.37
CA VAL A 3 -8.83 8.95 0.04
C VAL A 3 -8.96 9.98 -1.07
N ALA A 4 -9.68 11.06 -0.80
CA ALA A 4 -9.98 12.12 -1.76
C ALA A 4 -9.45 13.48 -1.32
N GLY A 5 -9.02 14.30 -2.27
CA GLY A 5 -8.87 15.74 -2.11
C GLY A 5 -10.13 16.45 -2.61
N SER A 6 -10.41 17.65 -2.11
CA SER A 6 -11.56 18.45 -2.58
C SER A 6 -11.49 18.67 -4.10
N ALA A 7 -12.57 18.41 -4.81
CA ALA A 7 -12.77 18.60 -6.25
C ALA A 7 -11.90 17.77 -7.21
N ARG A 8 -11.23 16.70 -6.75
CA ARG A 8 -10.47 15.76 -7.58
C ARG A 8 -10.96 14.34 -7.37
N PRO A 9 -10.77 13.42 -8.34
CA PRO A 9 -11.04 12.00 -8.11
C PRO A 9 -10.22 11.51 -6.91
N PRO A 10 -10.68 10.47 -6.21
CA PRO A 10 -9.98 9.94 -5.05
C PRO A 10 -8.56 9.53 -5.42
N LEU A 11 -7.58 9.88 -4.57
CA LEU A 11 -6.18 9.47 -4.74
C LEU A 11 -6.03 7.95 -4.67
N TRP A 12 -6.92 7.31 -3.98
CA TRP A 12 -6.92 5.89 -3.74
C TRP A 12 -8.32 5.41 -3.41
N GLU A 13 -8.74 4.34 -4.05
CA GLU A 13 -10.02 3.71 -3.84
C GLU A 13 -9.82 2.21 -3.67
N SER A 14 -10.36 1.64 -2.60
CA SER A 14 -10.31 0.21 -2.33
C SER A 14 -11.69 -0.37 -2.16
N GLU A 15 -11.82 -1.64 -2.49
CA GLU A 15 -12.95 -2.47 -2.11
C GLU A 15 -12.77 -3.02 -0.69
N GLY A 16 -13.76 -3.74 -0.18
CA GLY A 16 -13.62 -4.50 1.04
C GLY A 16 -12.46 -5.52 0.93
N GLY A 17 -11.73 -5.76 2.03
CA GLY A 17 -10.60 -6.69 2.02
C GLY A 17 -9.35 -6.18 1.33
N PHE A 18 -9.12 -4.86 1.33
CA PHE A 18 -7.94 -4.23 0.73
C PHE A 18 -6.63 -4.49 1.50
N LEU A 19 -6.71 -4.83 2.78
CA LEU A 19 -5.59 -5.26 3.60
C LEU A 19 -5.53 -6.78 3.62
N GLY A 20 -4.36 -7.32 3.37
CA GLY A 20 -4.04 -8.72 3.53
C GLY A 20 -2.75 -8.91 4.31
N ALA A 21 -2.57 -10.09 4.87
CA ALA A 21 -1.35 -10.49 5.54
C ALA A 21 -1.00 -11.94 5.19
N GLY A 22 0.20 -12.36 5.53
CA GLY A 22 0.61 -13.73 5.33
C GLY A 22 1.89 -14.11 6.02
N ARG A 23 2.13 -15.42 6.10
CA ARG A 23 3.42 -15.99 6.46
C ARG A 23 4.07 -16.55 5.21
N GLU A 24 5.26 -16.06 4.91
CA GLU A 24 6.09 -16.52 3.81
C GLU A 24 7.36 -17.18 4.35
N SER A 25 7.74 -18.33 3.78
CA SER A 25 8.98 -19.02 4.06
C SER A 25 9.56 -19.57 2.77
N ALA A 26 10.87 -19.39 2.56
CA ALA A 26 11.59 -19.82 1.37
C ALA A 26 10.91 -19.35 0.05
N GLY A 27 10.39 -18.13 0.01
CA GLY A 27 9.71 -17.56 -1.18
C GLY A 27 8.31 -18.12 -1.44
N ARG A 28 7.77 -18.94 -0.51
CA ARG A 28 6.42 -19.51 -0.65
C ARG A 28 5.49 -18.98 0.43
N LEU A 29 4.30 -18.57 0.01
CA LEU A 29 3.24 -18.17 0.93
C LEU A 29 2.68 -19.43 1.62
N GLN A 30 2.92 -19.56 2.93
CA GLN A 30 2.49 -20.69 3.76
C GLN A 30 1.11 -20.45 4.36
N LEU A 31 0.81 -19.20 4.71
CA LEU A 31 -0.46 -18.80 5.31
C LEU A 31 -0.93 -17.50 4.66
N ARG A 32 -2.23 -17.39 4.40
CA ARG A 32 -2.89 -16.20 3.85
C ARG A 32 -4.01 -15.76 4.79
N CYS A 33 -4.05 -14.46 5.09
CA CYS A 33 -5.08 -13.81 5.88
C CYS A 33 -5.66 -12.67 5.04
N GLN A 34 -6.94 -12.73 4.65
CA GLN A 34 -7.54 -11.78 3.70
C GLN A 34 -8.94 -11.30 4.08
N GLU A 35 -9.68 -12.06 4.90
CA GLU A 35 -10.99 -11.63 5.34
C GLU A 35 -10.83 -10.57 6.44
N GLN A 36 -11.01 -9.32 6.04
CA GLN A 36 -10.82 -8.15 6.89
C GLN A 36 -12.14 -7.78 7.60
N SER A 37 -12.10 -7.64 8.92
CA SER A 37 -13.16 -7.01 9.71
C SER A 37 -12.64 -5.72 10.36
N LEU A 38 -13.52 -4.72 10.48
CA LEU A 38 -13.26 -3.48 11.22
C LEU A 38 -13.95 -3.59 12.59
N GLU A 39 -13.19 -3.40 13.66
CA GLU A 39 -13.72 -3.41 15.04
C GLU A 39 -13.90 -2.00 15.58
N SER A 40 -12.96 -1.12 15.29
CA SER A 40 -13.03 0.26 15.75
C SER A 40 -12.30 1.21 14.80
N PHE A 41 -12.68 2.48 14.90
CA PHE A 41 -11.93 3.58 14.28
C PHE A 41 -11.86 4.76 15.23
N GLU A 42 -10.80 5.54 15.10
CA GLU A 42 -10.57 6.73 15.88
C GLU A 42 -9.99 7.83 14.99
N LEU A 43 -10.48 9.05 15.15
CA LEU A 43 -9.94 10.24 14.49
C LEU A 43 -9.37 11.18 15.54
N VAL A 44 -8.02 11.28 15.59
CA VAL A 44 -7.32 12.20 16.49
C VAL A 44 -6.64 13.27 15.66
N GLY A 45 -7.15 14.49 15.75
CA GLY A 45 -6.71 15.59 14.90
C GLY A 45 -6.96 15.26 13.41
N ARG A 46 -5.89 15.00 12.66
CA ARG A 46 -5.97 14.65 11.23
C ARG A 46 -5.59 13.20 10.95
N ARG A 47 -5.28 12.42 11.96
CA ARG A 47 -4.93 11.01 11.83
C ARG A 47 -6.17 10.16 12.06
N LEU A 48 -6.53 9.36 11.07
CA LEU A 48 -7.52 8.29 11.17
C LEU A 48 -6.80 6.98 11.47
N SER A 49 -7.17 6.31 12.55
CA SER A 49 -6.71 4.98 12.91
C SER A 49 -7.86 3.99 12.82
N LEU A 50 -7.61 2.84 12.22
CA LEU A 50 -8.55 1.73 12.06
C LEU A 50 -7.96 0.51 12.75
N LYS A 51 -8.73 -0.20 13.55
CA LYS A 51 -8.33 -1.48 14.17
C LYS A 51 -9.35 -2.55 13.82
N GLY A 52 -8.88 -3.76 13.63
CA GLY A 52 -9.73 -4.88 13.31
C GLY A 52 -8.94 -6.17 13.21
N GLN A 53 -9.53 -7.16 12.58
CA GLN A 53 -8.94 -8.48 12.47
C GLN A 53 -8.92 -8.96 11.02
N LEU A 54 -7.93 -9.76 10.72
CA LEU A 54 -7.80 -10.55 9.50
C LEU A 54 -8.02 -12.03 9.85
N ARG A 55 -8.96 -12.65 9.17
CA ARG A 55 -9.13 -14.12 9.25
C ARG A 55 -8.15 -14.79 8.29
N CYS A 56 -7.41 -15.73 8.82
CA CYS A 56 -6.46 -16.54 8.08
C CYS A 56 -7.12 -17.81 7.53
N ALA A 57 -6.49 -18.43 6.52
CA ALA A 57 -6.99 -19.65 5.89
C ALA A 57 -7.08 -20.86 6.84
N ASP A 58 -6.32 -20.85 7.93
CA ASP A 58 -6.37 -21.84 9.01
C ASP A 58 -7.40 -21.53 10.10
N GLY A 59 -8.20 -20.48 9.93
CA GLY A 59 -9.23 -20.03 10.86
C GLY A 59 -8.74 -19.09 11.97
N ARG A 60 -7.44 -18.87 12.12
CA ARG A 60 -6.89 -17.90 13.09
C ARG A 60 -7.33 -16.47 12.76
N LEU A 61 -7.43 -15.66 13.80
CA LEU A 61 -7.65 -14.22 13.70
C LEU A 61 -6.36 -13.50 14.09
N SER A 62 -5.94 -12.53 13.27
CA SER A 62 -4.81 -11.68 13.54
C SER A 62 -5.24 -10.22 13.58
N ALA A 63 -4.98 -9.54 14.69
CA ALA A 63 -5.29 -8.13 14.81
C ALA A 63 -4.37 -7.28 13.93
N TYR A 64 -4.93 -6.20 13.39
CA TYR A 64 -4.18 -5.19 12.65
C TYR A 64 -4.50 -3.78 13.15
N GLU A 65 -3.54 -2.89 12.95
CA GLU A 65 -3.75 -1.44 13.01
C GLU A 65 -3.36 -0.82 11.67
N LEU A 66 -4.25 0.03 11.14
CA LEU A 66 -4.06 0.78 9.91
C LEU A 66 -4.30 2.25 10.19
N SER A 67 -3.36 3.11 9.85
CA SER A 67 -3.54 4.54 10.05
C SER A 67 -3.27 5.34 8.79
N PHE A 68 -4.02 6.45 8.67
CA PHE A 68 -3.94 7.43 7.59
C PHE A 68 -3.66 8.80 8.20
N GLU A 69 -2.57 9.42 7.79
CA GLU A 69 -2.20 10.74 8.28
C GLU A 69 -1.86 11.67 7.11
N PRO A 70 -2.55 12.80 6.95
CA PRO A 70 -2.18 13.79 5.94
C PRO A 70 -0.78 14.33 6.19
N ARG A 71 0.08 14.24 5.19
CA ARG A 71 1.48 14.69 5.22
C ARG A 71 1.81 15.41 3.92
N GLN A 72 2.32 16.63 4.00
CA GLN A 72 2.96 17.37 2.90
C GLN A 72 2.30 17.22 1.51
N GLY A 73 0.96 17.34 1.45
CA GLY A 73 0.20 17.25 0.19
C GLY A 73 -0.10 15.82 -0.29
N GLY A 74 0.00 14.85 0.60
CA GLY A 74 -0.40 13.47 0.42
C GLY A 74 -0.96 12.89 1.70
N VAL A 75 -1.04 11.58 1.75
CA VAL A 75 -1.47 10.80 2.91
C VAL A 75 -0.43 9.72 3.18
N GLU A 76 0.10 9.69 4.38
CA GLU A 76 0.88 8.57 4.88
C GLU A 76 -0.06 7.47 5.36
N VAL A 77 0.18 6.25 4.92
CA VAL A 77 -0.51 5.04 5.34
C VAL A 77 0.48 4.18 6.11
N ARG A 78 0.10 3.74 7.30
CA ARG A 78 0.89 2.79 8.10
C ARG A 78 0.04 1.58 8.42
N VAL A 79 0.66 0.41 8.31
CA VAL A 79 0.07 -0.88 8.66
C VAL A 79 0.95 -1.54 9.70
N ALA A 80 0.36 -2.10 10.74
CA ALA A 80 1.02 -2.97 11.70
C ALA A 80 0.14 -4.21 11.96
N LEU A 81 0.75 -5.37 11.98
CA LEU A 81 0.14 -6.64 12.37
C LEU A 81 0.57 -6.96 13.80
N ALA A 82 -0.36 -7.45 14.62
CA ALA A 82 -0.06 -7.84 15.99
C ALA A 82 0.62 -9.22 16.07
N ASP A 83 0.40 -10.08 15.06
CA ASP A 83 0.97 -11.43 15.01
C ASP A 83 2.33 -11.39 14.32
N SER A 84 3.40 -11.59 15.10
CA SER A 84 4.80 -11.61 14.62
C SER A 84 5.13 -12.81 13.71
N GLU A 85 4.28 -13.83 13.66
CA GLU A 85 4.43 -14.91 12.68
C GLU A 85 4.03 -14.50 11.27
N LEU A 86 3.24 -13.42 11.14
CA LEU A 86 2.87 -12.85 9.85
C LEU A 86 3.97 -11.87 9.42
N ASN A 87 4.79 -12.29 8.50
CA ASN A 87 5.92 -11.53 7.98
C ASN A 87 5.67 -10.91 6.61
N ARG A 88 4.40 -10.73 6.24
CA ARG A 88 4.00 -10.15 4.96
C ARG A 88 2.72 -9.34 5.10
N VAL A 89 2.79 -8.08 4.67
CA VAL A 89 1.66 -7.17 4.51
C VAL A 89 1.34 -7.02 3.03
N ALA A 90 0.06 -6.91 2.68
CA ALA A 90 -0.41 -6.56 1.34
C ALA A 90 -1.47 -5.48 1.41
N LEU A 91 -1.36 -4.47 0.55
CA LEU A 91 -2.41 -3.48 0.30
C LEU A 91 -2.85 -3.59 -1.15
N SER A 92 -4.15 -3.48 -1.39
CA SER A 92 -4.70 -3.51 -2.75
C SER A 92 -5.70 -2.39 -2.97
N TRP A 93 -5.76 -1.89 -4.21
CA TRP A 93 -6.68 -0.82 -4.61
C TRP A 93 -7.05 -0.93 -6.07
N ARG A 94 -8.08 -0.20 -6.46
CA ARG A 94 -8.56 -0.14 -7.83
C ARG A 94 -7.59 0.64 -8.71
N ARG A 95 -7.43 0.16 -9.92
CA ARG A 95 -6.79 0.83 -11.04
C ARG A 95 -7.85 1.24 -12.04
N GLY A 96 -7.81 2.49 -12.49
CA GLY A 96 -8.72 2.99 -13.52
C GLY A 96 -8.53 2.27 -14.85
N ALA A 97 -9.59 2.14 -15.63
CA ALA A 97 -9.51 1.62 -16.98
C ALA A 97 -8.60 2.51 -17.85
N GLY A 98 -7.61 1.92 -18.52
CA GLY A 98 -6.63 2.66 -19.33
C GLY A 98 -5.60 3.46 -18.52
N GLU A 99 -5.58 3.37 -17.20
CA GLU A 99 -4.58 4.01 -16.36
C GLU A 99 -3.21 3.36 -16.56
N ARG A 100 -2.22 4.16 -16.94
CA ARG A 100 -0.82 3.73 -17.11
C ARG A 100 -0.02 4.08 -15.88
N LEU A 101 0.79 3.12 -15.42
CA LEU A 101 1.70 3.27 -14.29
C LEU A 101 3.13 3.40 -14.80
N SER A 102 3.86 4.38 -14.31
CA SER A 102 5.23 4.69 -14.69
C SER A 102 6.11 4.95 -13.47
N GLY A 103 7.42 4.90 -13.64
CA GLY A 103 8.38 5.13 -12.56
C GLY A 103 9.31 3.93 -12.39
N ILE A 104 9.22 3.20 -11.29
CA ILE A 104 10.00 1.96 -11.09
C ILE A 104 9.41 0.80 -11.89
N VAL A 105 8.14 0.93 -12.25
CA VAL A 105 7.42 -0.02 -13.09
C VAL A 105 7.26 0.60 -14.47
N ASP A 106 7.75 -0.06 -15.53
CA ASP A 106 7.59 0.40 -16.90
C ASP A 106 6.13 0.23 -17.39
N ASP A 107 5.75 1.01 -18.41
CA ASP A 107 4.37 1.01 -18.98
C ASP A 107 3.91 -0.36 -19.53
N GLU A 108 4.81 -1.30 -19.77
CA GLU A 108 4.53 -2.68 -20.18
C GLU A 108 4.12 -3.59 -19.00
N ALA A 109 3.80 -3.00 -17.90
CA ALA A 109 3.60 -3.65 -16.61
C ALA A 109 2.28 -4.44 -16.48
N GLU A 110 1.35 -4.33 -17.42
CA GLU A 110 0.10 -5.09 -17.35
C GLU A 110 0.33 -6.60 -17.36
N GLY A 111 -0.35 -7.32 -16.47
CA GLY A 111 -0.27 -8.76 -16.35
C GLY A 111 0.99 -9.30 -15.67
N ARG A 112 1.82 -8.45 -15.08
CA ARG A 112 3.08 -8.86 -14.42
C ARG A 112 3.13 -8.51 -12.94
N SER A 113 4.10 -9.10 -12.27
CA SER A 113 4.49 -8.76 -10.89
C SER A 113 5.97 -8.40 -10.86
N TRP A 114 6.32 -7.33 -10.15
CA TRP A 114 7.71 -6.86 -9.99
C TRP A 114 8.16 -7.03 -8.56
N VAL A 115 9.38 -7.49 -8.42
CA VAL A 115 10.10 -7.41 -7.15
C VAL A 115 10.79 -6.06 -7.10
N LEU A 116 10.53 -5.31 -6.05
CA LEU A 116 11.10 -4.00 -5.78
C LEU A 116 12.14 -4.13 -4.66
N PRO A 117 13.21 -3.32 -4.68
CA PRO A 117 14.20 -3.33 -3.61
C PRO A 117 13.60 -2.92 -2.27
N ALA A 118 14.31 -3.22 -1.18
CA ALA A 118 14.07 -2.58 0.11
C ALA A 118 14.28 -1.07 0.00
N GLY A 119 13.62 -0.31 0.85
CA GLY A 119 13.62 1.15 0.82
C GLY A 119 12.33 1.72 0.25
N ILE A 120 12.40 2.85 -0.43
CA ILE A 120 11.26 3.52 -1.06
C ILE A 120 11.14 3.08 -2.51
N ALA A 121 9.98 2.56 -2.88
CA ALA A 121 9.69 2.11 -4.23
C ALA A 121 8.21 2.30 -4.57
N GLY A 122 7.88 2.61 -5.82
CA GLY A 122 6.50 2.84 -6.22
C GLY A 122 6.36 3.33 -7.65
N TYR A 123 5.29 4.05 -7.92
CA TYR A 123 4.94 4.53 -9.25
C TYR A 123 4.20 5.87 -9.22
N TRP A 124 4.14 6.54 -10.35
CA TRP A 124 3.14 7.56 -10.64
C TRP A 124 2.23 7.10 -11.78
N SER A 125 1.01 7.61 -11.80
CA SER A 125 -0.06 7.18 -12.68
C SER A 125 -0.48 8.28 -13.65
N SER A 126 -0.90 7.90 -14.86
CA SER A 126 -1.52 8.81 -15.82
C SER A 126 -2.84 9.43 -15.32
N ALA A 127 -3.45 8.89 -14.27
CA ALA A 127 -4.59 9.47 -13.58
C ALA A 127 -4.21 10.64 -12.63
N GLY A 128 -2.91 10.97 -12.51
CA GLY A 128 -2.44 12.09 -11.71
C GLY A 128 -2.28 11.77 -10.21
N ASN A 129 -2.18 10.51 -9.86
CA ASN A 129 -1.87 10.03 -8.52
C ASN A 129 -0.52 9.29 -8.48
N ALA A 130 0.02 9.10 -7.31
CA ALA A 130 1.25 8.35 -7.10
C ALA A 130 1.20 7.56 -5.79
N PHE A 131 1.92 6.46 -5.81
CA PHE A 131 2.14 5.58 -4.67
C PHE A 131 3.63 5.39 -4.44
N LEU A 132 4.05 5.45 -3.18
CA LEU A 132 5.39 5.07 -2.73
C LEU A 132 5.25 4.15 -1.52
N GLY A 133 5.66 2.91 -1.65
CA GLY A 133 5.82 1.97 -0.55
C GLY A 133 7.20 2.12 0.09
N HIS A 134 7.28 1.98 1.41
CA HIS A 134 8.53 1.88 2.14
C HIS A 134 8.55 0.64 3.01
N SER A 135 9.55 -0.18 2.83
CA SER A 135 9.80 -1.38 3.63
C SER A 135 11.29 -1.59 3.83
N THR A 136 11.68 -2.07 4.99
CA THR A 136 13.07 -2.50 5.28
C THR A 136 13.43 -3.82 4.60
N ALA A 137 12.43 -4.52 4.06
CA ALA A 137 12.56 -5.79 3.37
C ALA A 137 12.11 -5.69 1.91
N ALA A 138 12.23 -6.79 1.17
CA ALA A 138 11.79 -6.87 -0.22
C ALA A 138 10.30 -6.52 -0.37
N GLN A 139 9.97 -5.83 -1.44
CA GLN A 139 8.63 -5.42 -1.80
C GLN A 139 8.26 -6.01 -3.15
N SER A 140 6.98 -6.02 -3.47
CA SER A 140 6.52 -6.34 -4.83
C SER A 140 5.29 -5.53 -5.18
N LEU A 141 5.13 -5.25 -6.47
CA LEU A 141 3.93 -4.68 -7.06
C LEU A 141 3.34 -5.70 -8.03
N ASP A 142 2.08 -6.03 -7.87
CA ASP A 142 1.38 -7.05 -8.65
C ASP A 142 0.23 -6.41 -9.42
N LEU A 143 0.26 -6.53 -10.74
CA LEU A 143 -0.71 -5.99 -11.70
C LEU A 143 -1.32 -7.11 -12.58
N ARG A 144 -1.22 -8.36 -12.15
CA ARG A 144 -1.75 -9.51 -12.90
C ARG A 144 -3.28 -9.54 -12.94
N GLU A 145 -3.93 -8.98 -11.93
CA GLU A 145 -5.37 -8.83 -11.90
C GLU A 145 -5.79 -7.52 -12.58
N PRO A 146 -6.55 -7.57 -13.69
CA PRO A 146 -6.99 -6.36 -14.37
C PRO A 146 -7.79 -5.43 -13.44
N GLY A 147 -7.55 -4.14 -13.53
CA GLY A 147 -8.25 -3.14 -12.71
C GLY A 147 -7.82 -3.09 -11.25
N ARG A 148 -6.78 -3.83 -10.86
CA ARG A 148 -6.28 -3.88 -9.49
C ARG A 148 -4.78 -3.70 -9.42
N VAL A 149 -4.34 -2.96 -8.42
CA VAL A 149 -2.94 -2.91 -8.00
C VAL A 149 -2.84 -3.57 -6.63
N GLN A 150 -1.83 -4.42 -6.44
CA GLN A 150 -1.50 -4.96 -5.13
C GLN A 150 -0.02 -4.72 -4.82
N TRP A 151 0.24 -3.97 -3.76
CA TRP A 151 1.56 -3.83 -3.18
C TRP A 151 1.73 -4.80 -2.02
N ARG A 152 2.91 -5.42 -1.92
CA ARG A 152 3.28 -6.34 -0.85
C ARG A 152 4.63 -5.96 -0.29
N ALA A 153 4.78 -6.08 1.03
CA ALA A 153 6.04 -5.92 1.73
C ALA A 153 6.30 -7.14 2.62
N ALA A 154 7.54 -7.63 2.60
CA ALA A 154 7.95 -8.80 3.38
C ALA A 154 8.28 -8.39 4.83
N THR A 155 7.27 -7.93 5.57
CA THR A 155 7.39 -7.42 6.95
C THR A 155 6.04 -7.48 7.65
N GLU A 156 6.03 -7.48 8.98
CA GLU A 156 4.82 -7.33 9.81
C GLU A 156 4.33 -5.89 9.91
N SER A 157 5.16 -4.92 9.55
CA SER A 157 4.78 -3.51 9.52
C SER A 157 5.28 -2.83 8.25
N ALA A 158 4.47 -1.96 7.69
CA ALA A 158 4.77 -1.28 6.44
C ALA A 158 4.25 0.16 6.44
N ARG A 159 4.89 0.99 5.64
CA ARG A 159 4.55 2.39 5.45
C ARG A 159 4.42 2.70 3.97
N ALA A 160 3.45 3.52 3.61
CA ALA A 160 3.28 3.96 2.23
C ALA A 160 2.81 5.42 2.20
N TRP A 161 2.96 6.08 1.05
CA TRP A 161 2.46 7.41 0.79
C TRP A 161 1.64 7.43 -0.49
N LEU A 162 0.52 8.12 -0.42
CA LEU A 162 -0.40 8.39 -1.50
C LEU A 162 -0.44 9.89 -1.73
N PHE A 163 -0.18 10.35 -2.94
CA PHE A 163 -0.19 11.78 -3.24
C PHE A 163 -0.55 12.07 -4.70
N ALA A 164 -0.96 13.32 -4.98
CA ALA A 164 -1.14 13.76 -6.35
C ALA A 164 0.22 14.01 -7.01
N ALA A 165 0.44 13.45 -8.21
CA ALA A 165 1.60 13.71 -9.04
C ALA A 165 1.18 13.71 -10.50
N GLY A 166 1.09 14.91 -11.08
CA GLY A 166 0.65 15.09 -12.47
C GLY A 166 1.72 14.74 -13.52
N ASN A 167 2.98 14.55 -13.10
CA ASN A 167 4.10 14.21 -13.99
C ASN A 167 5.26 13.57 -13.23
N ARG A 168 6.24 13.07 -14.00
CA ARG A 168 7.45 12.40 -13.51
C ARG A 168 8.29 13.27 -12.58
N GLU A 169 8.43 14.54 -12.89
CA GLU A 169 9.26 15.47 -12.10
C GLU A 169 8.72 15.65 -10.69
N GLN A 170 7.40 15.88 -10.55
CA GLN A 170 6.75 15.99 -9.25
C GLN A 170 6.88 14.70 -8.44
N TRP A 171 6.77 13.55 -9.08
CA TRP A 171 6.96 12.25 -8.45
C TRP A 171 8.40 12.09 -7.95
N GLN A 172 9.42 12.40 -8.78
CA GLN A 172 10.83 12.29 -8.41
C GLN A 172 11.20 13.22 -7.25
N LEU A 173 10.76 14.48 -7.28
CA LEU A 173 11.02 15.43 -6.20
C LEU A 173 10.44 14.96 -4.87
N ARG A 174 9.23 14.42 -4.87
CA ARG A 174 8.61 13.90 -3.66
C ARG A 174 9.28 12.61 -3.17
N SER A 175 9.62 11.70 -4.06
CA SER A 175 10.36 10.47 -3.72
C SER A 175 11.69 10.79 -3.03
N ALA A 176 12.49 11.68 -3.62
CA ALA A 176 13.77 12.09 -3.06
C ALA A 176 13.63 12.75 -1.67
N ARG A 177 12.58 13.56 -1.48
CA ARG A 177 12.31 14.20 -0.19
C ARG A 177 11.92 13.17 0.89
N LEU A 178 11.04 12.23 0.57
CA LEU A 178 10.63 11.17 1.48
C LEU A 178 11.80 10.25 1.85
N GLU A 179 12.68 9.95 0.90
CA GLU A 179 13.93 9.23 1.18
C GLU A 179 14.82 9.98 2.17
N ALA A 180 14.97 11.29 2.01
CA ALA A 180 15.75 12.11 2.94
C ALA A 180 15.15 12.17 4.34
N GLU A 181 13.83 12.15 4.47
CA GLU A 181 13.11 12.14 5.75
C GLU A 181 13.20 10.78 6.47
N THR A 182 13.22 9.67 5.72
CA THR A 182 13.29 8.32 6.31
C THR A 182 14.70 7.90 6.72
N ARG A 183 15.74 8.58 6.25
CA ARG A 183 17.13 8.34 6.66
C ARG A 183 17.56 9.07 7.95
N ARG A 184 16.69 9.91 8.49
CA ARG A 184 16.88 10.65 9.76
C ARG A 184 16.26 9.93 10.95
#